data_0498e15784eeff06b725844479cd5eae
#
_entry.id   0498e15784eeff06b725844479cd5eae
#
_cell.length_a   1.000
_cell.length_b   1.000
_cell.length_c   1.000
_cell.angle_alpha   90.00
_cell.angle_beta   90.00
_cell.angle_gamma   90.00
#
_symmetry.space_group_name_H-M   'P 1'
#
loop_
_entity.id
_entity.type
_entity.pdbx_description
1 polymer ?
#
loop_
_entity_poly.entity_id
_entity_poly.type
_entity_poly.pdbx_seq_one_letter_code
_entity_poly.pdbx_strand_id
1 'polypeptide(L)'
;PRPPPASSSAASDVYKRQMLRDYANDERILMWDIYNEPGQFGMGDKALELLLYTWEWAYETRPSQPLTSCLDGSIGEEILKLNGENSDVITFHTYEAEKLEPTIERLKKFERPLLCTEYMAREFGTTFEFSLPIFKKENVGCYNWGLVAGKSQTHFGWSTILELQKRKENGEFLNANDEIPEPKEWFHDIFRVDGTPYDEREIEFIKKTVLG
;
A
#
# COMPACT_ATOMS: atom_id res chain seq x y z
N PRO A 1 26.58 19.56 -5.60
CA PRO A 1 25.91 18.35 -6.07
C PRO A 1 26.55 17.14 -5.41
N ARG A 2 25.77 16.33 -4.68
CA ARG A 2 26.22 15.06 -4.12
C ARG A 2 26.45 14.08 -5.28
N PRO A 3 27.45 13.19 -5.22
CA PRO A 3 27.61 12.15 -6.23
C PRO A 3 26.40 11.21 -6.20
N PRO A 4 25.94 10.70 -7.36
CA PRO A 4 24.84 9.74 -7.38
C PRO A 4 25.24 8.48 -6.64
N PRO A 5 24.29 7.88 -5.89
CA PRO A 5 24.55 6.64 -5.18
C PRO A 5 24.82 5.47 -6.13
N ALA A 6 25.38 4.38 -5.61
CA ALA A 6 25.84 3.21 -6.38
C ALA A 6 24.78 2.58 -7.30
N SER A 7 25.20 1.82 -8.28
CA SER A 7 24.52 1.33 -9.50
C SER A 7 23.02 1.00 -9.49
N SER A 8 22.42 0.52 -8.39
CA SER A 8 20.97 0.25 -8.31
C SER A 8 20.12 1.51 -8.17
N SER A 9 20.66 2.54 -7.55
CA SER A 9 19.98 3.82 -7.38
C SER A 9 20.01 4.68 -8.66
N ALA A 10 21.06 4.54 -9.50
CA ALA A 10 21.11 5.22 -10.80
C ALA A 10 20.01 4.70 -11.77
N ALA A 11 19.72 3.38 -11.74
CA ALA A 11 18.63 2.82 -12.54
C ALA A 11 17.25 3.29 -12.03
N SER A 12 17.06 3.36 -10.71
CA SER A 12 15.85 3.92 -10.10
C SER A 12 15.65 5.40 -10.42
N ASP A 13 16.74 6.19 -10.43
CA ASP A 13 16.74 7.59 -10.81
C ASP A 13 16.22 7.77 -12.24
N VAL A 14 16.87 7.13 -13.22
CA VAL A 14 16.48 7.23 -14.63
C VAL A 14 15.01 6.84 -14.82
N TYR A 15 14.58 5.72 -14.26
CA TYR A 15 13.22 5.23 -14.42
C TYR A 15 12.18 6.17 -13.79
N LYS A 16 12.37 6.58 -12.53
CA LYS A 16 11.42 7.45 -11.83
C LYS A 16 11.31 8.82 -12.50
N ARG A 17 12.42 9.43 -12.84
CA ARG A 17 12.43 10.72 -13.56
C ARG A 17 11.74 10.61 -14.92
N GLN A 18 12.00 9.53 -15.67
CA GLN A 18 11.37 9.31 -16.96
C GLN A 18 9.85 9.18 -16.82
N MET A 19 9.37 8.32 -15.92
CA MET A 19 7.93 8.12 -15.70
C MET A 19 7.24 9.43 -15.31
N LEU A 20 7.78 10.13 -14.31
CA LEU A 20 7.22 11.41 -13.88
C LEU A 20 7.21 12.45 -14.99
N ARG A 21 8.25 12.50 -15.83
CA ARG A 21 8.38 13.46 -16.96
C ARG A 21 7.41 13.12 -18.08
N ASP A 22 7.37 11.86 -18.50
CA ASP A 22 6.59 11.43 -19.66
C ASP A 22 5.08 11.54 -19.40
N TYR A 23 4.66 11.41 -18.12
CA TYR A 23 3.24 11.45 -17.70
C TYR A 23 2.89 12.65 -16.80
N ALA A 24 3.76 13.67 -16.73
CA ALA A 24 3.60 14.81 -15.83
C ALA A 24 2.26 15.55 -15.95
N ASN A 25 1.61 15.49 -17.11
CA ASN A 25 0.33 16.15 -17.39
C ASN A 25 -0.74 15.18 -17.88
N ASP A 26 -0.60 13.90 -17.57
CA ASP A 26 -1.59 12.89 -17.98
C ASP A 26 -2.77 12.91 -17.01
N GLU A 27 -3.93 13.37 -17.48
CA GLU A 27 -5.17 13.52 -16.69
C GLU A 27 -5.74 12.17 -16.20
N ARG A 28 -5.26 11.03 -16.70
CA ARG A 28 -5.65 9.70 -16.23
C ARG A 28 -4.98 9.32 -14.90
N ILE A 29 -3.93 10.05 -14.50
CA ILE A 29 -3.18 9.81 -13.28
C ILE A 29 -3.72 10.74 -12.19
N LEU A 30 -4.28 10.14 -11.14
CA LEU A 30 -4.80 10.88 -9.99
C LEU A 30 -3.68 11.50 -9.14
N MET A 31 -2.66 10.71 -8.84
CA MET A 31 -1.51 11.10 -8.01
C MET A 31 -0.34 10.14 -8.24
N TRP A 32 0.83 10.52 -7.74
CA TRP A 32 2.03 9.70 -7.76
C TRP A 32 2.43 9.33 -6.34
N ASP A 33 2.44 8.04 -6.02
CA ASP A 33 3.17 7.52 -4.86
C ASP A 33 4.57 7.14 -5.31
N ILE A 34 5.54 7.92 -4.88
CA ILE A 34 6.92 7.85 -5.41
C ILE A 34 7.77 6.76 -4.75
N TYR A 35 7.33 6.23 -3.61
CA TYR A 35 8.03 5.16 -2.92
C TYR A 35 7.06 4.38 -2.02
N ASN A 36 6.79 3.13 -2.38
CA ASN A 36 5.95 2.24 -1.57
C ASN A 36 6.71 1.73 -0.34
N GLU A 37 6.11 1.87 0.83
CA GLU A 37 6.54 1.28 2.11
C GLU A 37 8.06 1.33 2.37
N PRO A 38 8.67 2.50 2.46
CA PRO A 38 10.13 2.63 2.54
C PRO A 38 10.77 1.98 3.79
N GLY A 39 9.97 1.74 4.83
CA GLY A 39 10.40 1.12 6.09
C GLY A 39 10.25 -0.38 6.18
N GLN A 40 9.64 -1.04 5.19
CA GLN A 40 9.34 -2.48 5.23
C GLN A 40 10.55 -3.38 5.45
N PHE A 41 10.28 -4.60 5.92
CA PHE A 41 11.30 -5.61 6.22
C PHE A 41 12.38 -5.15 7.22
N GLY A 42 11.99 -4.33 8.20
CA GLY A 42 12.88 -3.81 9.22
C GLY A 42 13.89 -2.76 8.72
N MET A 43 13.60 -2.13 7.58
CA MET A 43 14.41 -1.05 7.04
C MET A 43 14.34 0.21 7.93
N GLY A 44 13.17 0.52 8.53
CA GLY A 44 13.02 1.73 9.33
C GLY A 44 13.50 2.96 8.54
N ASP A 45 14.42 3.75 9.12
CA ASP A 45 15.01 4.91 8.45
C ASP A 45 16.20 4.59 7.52
N LYS A 46 16.54 3.31 7.29
CA LYS A 46 17.66 2.94 6.40
C LYS A 46 17.43 3.32 4.94
N ALA A 47 16.17 3.45 4.52
CA ALA A 47 15.81 3.89 3.18
C ALA A 47 15.86 5.43 3.01
N LEU A 48 16.15 6.19 4.08
CA LEU A 48 16.07 7.66 4.09
C LEU A 48 16.91 8.32 2.97
N GLU A 49 18.14 7.86 2.77
CA GLU A 49 19.02 8.44 1.75
C GLU A 49 18.43 8.32 0.34
N LEU A 50 17.95 7.14 -0.04
CA LEU A 50 17.30 6.92 -1.33
C LEU A 50 15.99 7.71 -1.44
N LEU A 51 15.25 7.84 -0.36
CA LEU A 51 14.00 8.57 -0.33
C LEU A 51 14.22 10.09 -0.49
N LEU A 52 15.26 10.65 0.11
CA LEU A 52 15.67 12.05 -0.10
C LEU A 52 15.92 12.32 -1.58
N TYR A 53 16.70 11.46 -2.26
CA TYR A 53 16.91 11.58 -3.71
C TYR A 53 15.61 11.42 -4.50
N THR A 54 14.74 10.49 -4.09
CA THR A 54 13.45 10.27 -4.77
C THR A 54 12.58 11.53 -4.72
N TRP A 55 12.52 12.21 -3.59
CA TRP A 55 11.84 13.50 -3.45
C TRP A 55 12.49 14.60 -4.30
N GLU A 56 13.83 14.70 -4.28
CA GLU A 56 14.56 15.65 -5.12
C GLU A 56 14.20 15.47 -6.62
N TRP A 57 14.21 14.24 -7.11
CA TRP A 57 13.84 13.91 -8.49
C TRP A 57 12.38 14.24 -8.82
N ALA A 58 11.48 13.97 -7.88
CA ALA A 58 10.07 14.27 -8.07
C ALA A 58 9.83 15.79 -8.13
N TYR A 59 10.50 16.56 -7.29
CA TYR A 59 10.42 18.02 -7.31
C TYR A 59 11.08 18.67 -8.52
N GLU A 60 12.18 18.13 -9.02
CA GLU A 60 12.79 18.60 -10.28
C GLU A 60 11.84 18.46 -11.47
N THR A 61 11.07 17.39 -11.52
CA THR A 61 10.07 17.16 -12.56
C THR A 61 8.78 17.90 -12.27
N ARG A 62 8.35 17.89 -11.03
CA ARG A 62 7.11 18.45 -10.48
C ARG A 62 5.90 18.28 -11.41
N PRO A 63 5.33 17.08 -11.51
CA PRO A 63 4.14 16.83 -12.32
C PRO A 63 2.94 17.67 -11.83
N SER A 64 1.93 17.81 -12.67
CA SER A 64 0.69 18.50 -12.31
C SER A 64 -0.13 17.74 -11.26
N GLN A 65 0.04 16.43 -11.20
CA GLN A 65 -0.63 15.58 -10.20
C GLN A 65 0.03 15.72 -8.82
N PRO A 66 -0.72 15.49 -7.74
CA PRO A 66 -0.18 15.42 -6.39
C PRO A 66 0.91 14.36 -6.24
N LEU A 67 1.90 14.66 -5.41
CA LEU A 67 2.96 13.74 -5.01
C LEU A 67 2.72 13.25 -3.60
N THR A 68 3.02 11.98 -3.37
CA THR A 68 3.01 11.36 -2.04
C THR A 68 4.09 10.29 -1.94
N SER A 69 4.42 9.87 -0.73
CA SER A 69 5.11 8.63 -0.42
C SER A 69 4.51 8.07 0.85
N CYS A 70 4.09 6.81 0.82
CA CYS A 70 3.24 6.27 1.86
C CYS A 70 3.89 6.26 3.25
N LEU A 71 3.06 6.43 4.26
CA LEU A 71 3.41 6.41 5.68
C LEU A 71 2.86 5.13 6.31
N ASP A 72 3.56 4.01 6.10
CA ASP A 72 3.22 2.75 6.76
C ASP A 72 3.70 2.71 8.22
N GLY A 73 3.32 1.66 8.96
CA GLY A 73 3.69 1.50 10.37
C GLY A 73 5.14 1.07 10.60
N SER A 74 5.92 0.77 9.56
CA SER A 74 7.29 0.25 9.64
C SER A 74 8.37 1.31 9.45
N ILE A 75 8.02 2.54 9.07
CA ILE A 75 8.96 3.66 8.91
C ILE A 75 9.44 4.19 10.26
N GLY A 76 10.67 4.76 10.25
CA GLY A 76 11.21 5.52 11.38
C GLY A 76 10.72 6.98 11.38
N GLU A 77 11.11 7.71 12.40
CA GLU A 77 10.68 9.11 12.62
C GLU A 77 11.20 10.06 11.53
N GLU A 78 12.40 9.83 11.00
CA GLU A 78 13.00 10.67 9.97
C GLU A 78 12.22 10.54 8.64
N ILE A 79 11.85 9.33 8.25
CA ILE A 79 11.02 9.09 7.06
C ILE A 79 9.59 9.60 7.27
N LEU A 80 9.01 9.39 8.46
CA LEU A 80 7.69 9.93 8.81
C LEU A 80 7.66 11.46 8.61
N LYS A 81 8.68 12.14 9.11
CA LYS A 81 8.79 13.59 8.95
C LYS A 81 8.99 13.97 7.49
N LEU A 82 9.96 13.36 6.80
CA LEU A 82 10.27 13.66 5.41
C LEU A 82 9.05 13.49 4.50
N ASN A 83 8.39 12.34 4.54
CA ASN A 83 7.23 12.06 3.70
C ASN A 83 6.03 12.94 4.08
N GLY A 84 5.78 13.11 5.38
CA GLY A 84 4.67 13.94 5.84
C GLY A 84 4.80 15.42 5.47
N GLU A 85 6.01 15.98 5.50
CA GLU A 85 6.27 17.37 5.14
C GLU A 85 6.23 17.60 3.61
N ASN A 86 6.61 16.60 2.81
CA ASN A 86 6.76 16.74 1.36
C ASN A 86 5.56 16.24 0.55
N SER A 87 4.69 15.40 1.10
CA SER A 87 3.51 14.89 0.40
C SER A 87 2.42 15.95 0.24
N ASP A 88 1.84 16.07 -0.94
CA ASP A 88 0.66 16.92 -1.19
C ASP A 88 -0.61 16.29 -0.59
N VAL A 89 -0.68 14.97 -0.58
CA VAL A 89 -1.72 14.14 0.06
C VAL A 89 -1.01 13.13 0.95
N ILE A 90 -1.45 12.95 2.15
CA ILE A 90 -0.87 11.95 3.07
C ILE A 90 -1.46 10.59 2.75
N THR A 91 -0.66 9.71 2.18
CA THR A 91 -1.04 8.31 1.98
C THR A 91 -0.48 7.44 3.10
N PHE A 92 -1.22 6.39 3.47
CA PHE A 92 -0.80 5.46 4.50
C PHE A 92 -1.38 4.06 4.26
N HIS A 93 -0.74 3.06 4.89
CA HIS A 93 -1.22 1.68 4.90
C HIS A 93 -1.53 1.26 6.32
N THR A 94 -2.56 0.45 6.49
CA THR A 94 -2.89 -0.14 7.79
C THR A 94 -3.70 -1.43 7.61
N TYR A 95 -3.20 -2.51 8.17
CA TYR A 95 -3.82 -3.84 8.09
C TYR A 95 -4.34 -4.36 9.43
N GLU A 96 -3.96 -3.75 10.55
CA GLU A 96 -4.45 -4.12 11.86
C GLU A 96 -5.53 -3.16 12.34
N ALA A 97 -6.69 -3.71 12.74
CA ALA A 97 -7.86 -2.93 13.14
C ALA A 97 -7.57 -1.93 14.27
N GLU A 98 -6.82 -2.36 15.28
CA GLU A 98 -6.46 -1.52 16.43
C GLU A 98 -5.55 -0.35 16.09
N LYS A 99 -4.90 -0.37 14.93
CA LYS A 99 -4.00 0.71 14.48
C LYS A 99 -4.69 1.75 13.61
N LEU A 100 -5.88 1.47 13.07
CA LEU A 100 -6.52 2.34 12.08
C LEU A 100 -6.81 3.74 12.64
N GLU A 101 -7.62 3.86 13.69
CA GLU A 101 -7.96 5.17 14.26
C GLU A 101 -6.72 5.91 14.84
N PRO A 102 -5.82 5.24 15.60
CA PRO A 102 -4.58 5.88 16.05
C PRO A 102 -3.69 6.40 14.92
N THR A 103 -3.62 5.68 13.79
CA THR A 103 -2.84 6.12 12.63
C THR A 103 -3.46 7.37 12.00
N ILE A 104 -4.78 7.38 11.76
CA ILE A 104 -5.48 8.55 11.24
C ILE A 104 -5.24 9.76 12.14
N GLU A 105 -5.41 9.60 13.45
CA GLU A 105 -5.24 10.70 14.41
C GLU A 105 -3.80 11.24 14.40
N ARG A 106 -2.81 10.35 14.35
CA ARG A 106 -1.40 10.74 14.26
C ARG A 106 -1.08 11.53 12.99
N LEU A 107 -1.71 11.17 11.86
CA LEU A 107 -1.41 11.76 10.56
C LEU A 107 -2.13 13.10 10.33
N LYS A 108 -3.22 13.40 11.03
CA LYS A 108 -3.90 14.70 10.98
C LYS A 108 -3.00 15.89 11.29
N LYS A 109 -1.89 15.67 12.03
CA LYS A 109 -0.90 16.72 12.33
C LYS A 109 -0.28 17.39 11.11
N PHE A 110 -0.33 16.72 9.95
CA PHE A 110 0.20 17.26 8.71
C PHE A 110 -0.78 18.22 8.00
N GLU A 111 -2.02 18.33 8.47
CA GLU A 111 -3.06 19.24 7.96
C GLU A 111 -3.28 19.13 6.45
N ARG A 112 -3.23 17.90 5.92
CA ARG A 112 -3.42 17.57 4.51
C ARG A 112 -4.48 16.49 4.33
N PRO A 113 -5.07 16.37 3.14
CA PRO A 113 -5.98 15.26 2.86
C PRO A 113 -5.32 13.90 3.17
N LEU A 114 -6.08 13.00 3.79
CA LEU A 114 -5.63 11.65 4.11
C LEU A 114 -6.22 10.64 3.13
N LEU A 115 -5.40 9.69 2.71
CA LEU A 115 -5.81 8.59 1.84
C LEU A 115 -5.15 7.29 2.30
N CYS A 116 -5.95 6.33 2.75
CA CYS A 116 -5.46 4.99 3.03
C CYS A 116 -5.37 4.23 1.69
N THR A 117 -4.16 4.00 1.21
CA THR A 117 -3.92 3.37 -0.10
C THR A 117 -3.86 1.86 -0.03
N GLU A 118 -3.72 1.29 1.17
CA GLU A 118 -3.82 -0.14 1.39
C GLU A 118 -4.44 -0.43 2.76
N TYR A 119 -5.51 -1.19 2.76
CA TYR A 119 -6.12 -1.81 3.92
C TYR A 119 -6.84 -3.09 3.48
N MET A 120 -7.58 -3.71 4.33
CA MET A 120 -8.33 -4.92 4.11
C MET A 120 -7.49 -6.17 4.32
N ALA A 121 -7.48 -6.64 5.55
CA ALA A 121 -6.92 -7.92 5.95
C ALA A 121 -7.87 -8.55 6.97
N ARG A 122 -8.70 -9.50 6.53
CA ARG A 122 -9.77 -10.09 7.37
C ARG A 122 -9.21 -10.72 8.63
N GLU A 123 -8.09 -11.46 8.54
CA GLU A 123 -7.42 -12.05 9.71
C GLU A 123 -7.01 -11.03 10.77
N PHE A 124 -6.79 -9.77 10.40
CA PHE A 124 -6.37 -8.68 11.29
C PHE A 124 -7.48 -7.69 11.60
N GLY A 125 -8.70 -8.02 11.18
CA GLY A 125 -9.92 -7.28 11.53
C GLY A 125 -10.18 -6.01 10.73
N THR A 126 -9.32 -5.61 9.79
CA THR A 126 -9.59 -4.48 8.89
C THR A 126 -10.54 -4.87 7.76
N THR A 127 -11.74 -5.35 8.13
CA THR A 127 -12.81 -5.68 7.19
C THR A 127 -13.48 -4.42 6.65
N PHE A 128 -14.32 -4.57 5.63
CA PHE A 128 -15.11 -3.44 5.11
C PHE A 128 -16.05 -2.87 6.15
N GLU A 129 -16.72 -3.75 6.92
CA GLU A 129 -17.67 -3.36 7.97
C GLU A 129 -17.00 -2.58 9.09
N PHE A 130 -15.76 -2.90 9.42
CA PHE A 130 -14.98 -2.18 10.42
C PHE A 130 -14.43 -0.87 9.86
N SER A 131 -13.78 -0.90 8.70
CA SER A 131 -12.93 0.18 8.23
C SER A 131 -13.70 1.29 7.52
N LEU A 132 -14.69 0.97 6.64
CA LEU A 132 -15.38 1.98 5.86
C LEU A 132 -16.15 3.01 6.68
N PRO A 133 -16.86 2.66 7.78
CA PRO A 133 -17.50 3.65 8.64
C PRO A 133 -16.50 4.64 9.28
N ILE A 134 -15.30 4.15 9.65
CA ILE A 134 -14.24 4.99 10.21
C ILE A 134 -13.72 5.93 9.14
N PHE A 135 -13.36 5.45 7.96
CA PHE A 135 -12.90 6.28 6.86
C PHE A 135 -13.94 7.35 6.49
N LYS A 136 -15.22 6.98 6.40
CA LYS A 136 -16.32 7.93 6.11
C LYS A 136 -16.45 9.00 7.20
N LYS A 137 -16.41 8.62 8.47
CA LYS A 137 -16.48 9.52 9.63
C LYS A 137 -15.32 10.51 9.64
N GLU A 138 -14.11 10.03 9.37
CA GLU A 138 -12.88 10.81 9.42
C GLU A 138 -12.55 11.55 8.11
N ASN A 139 -13.41 11.42 7.08
CA ASN A 139 -13.23 11.99 5.75
C ASN A 139 -11.89 11.56 5.11
N VAL A 140 -11.57 10.28 5.22
CA VAL A 140 -10.38 9.64 4.66
C VAL A 140 -10.78 8.86 3.42
N GLY A 141 -10.14 9.14 2.29
CA GLY A 141 -10.27 8.28 1.11
C GLY A 141 -9.59 6.93 1.34
N CYS A 142 -10.07 5.87 0.67
CA CYS A 142 -9.46 4.55 0.87
C CYS A 142 -9.50 3.67 -0.38
N TYR A 143 -8.45 2.86 -0.52
CA TYR A 143 -8.33 1.75 -1.47
C TYR A 143 -7.97 0.49 -0.69
N ASN A 144 -8.74 -0.57 -0.89
CA ASN A 144 -8.39 -1.87 -0.32
C ASN A 144 -7.27 -2.53 -1.15
N TRP A 145 -6.46 -3.32 -0.48
CA TRP A 145 -5.53 -4.23 -1.15
C TRP A 145 -6.27 -5.50 -1.55
N GLY A 146 -6.00 -6.00 -2.77
CA GLY A 146 -6.68 -7.17 -3.33
C GLY A 146 -8.03 -6.84 -3.97
N LEU A 147 -8.30 -7.47 -5.10
CA LEU A 147 -9.57 -7.32 -5.82
C LEU A 147 -10.09 -8.68 -6.32
N VAL A 148 -9.29 -9.41 -7.08
CA VAL A 148 -9.68 -10.68 -7.71
C VAL A 148 -8.70 -11.78 -7.32
N ALA A 149 -9.19 -12.84 -6.71
CA ALA A 149 -8.41 -14.04 -6.39
C ALA A 149 -7.97 -14.72 -7.68
N GLY A 150 -6.72 -14.47 -8.05
CA GLY A 150 -6.16 -14.94 -9.31
C GLY A 150 -4.64 -15.14 -9.19
N LYS A 151 -3.90 -14.69 -10.21
CA LYS A 151 -2.44 -14.84 -10.24
C LYS A 151 -1.71 -14.12 -9.13
N SER A 152 -2.29 -13.05 -8.57
CA SER A 152 -1.75 -12.33 -7.41
C SER A 152 -1.76 -13.16 -6.13
N GLN A 153 -2.72 -14.12 -6.02
CA GLN A 153 -2.88 -15.02 -4.87
C GLN A 153 -3.06 -14.28 -3.53
N THR A 154 -3.58 -13.07 -3.56
CA THR A 154 -3.76 -12.20 -2.40
C THR A 154 -4.94 -12.60 -1.50
N HIS A 155 -5.69 -13.65 -1.88
CA HIS A 155 -6.66 -14.31 -1.01
C HIS A 155 -6.01 -15.23 0.05
N PHE A 156 -4.73 -15.62 -0.13
CA PHE A 156 -3.98 -16.32 0.91
C PHE A 156 -3.41 -15.35 1.95
N GLY A 157 -3.53 -15.70 3.23
CA GLY A 157 -2.93 -14.96 4.32
C GLY A 157 -1.39 -15.00 4.31
N TRP A 158 -0.76 -14.04 4.94
CA TRP A 158 0.70 -14.02 5.09
C TRP A 158 1.22 -15.22 5.87
N SER A 159 0.44 -15.74 6.81
CA SER A 159 0.73 -16.98 7.54
C SER A 159 0.90 -18.17 6.61
N THR A 160 0.04 -18.31 5.60
CA THR A 160 0.14 -19.37 4.59
C THR A 160 1.43 -19.25 3.79
N ILE A 161 1.80 -18.03 3.38
CA ILE A 161 3.04 -17.80 2.61
C ILE A 161 4.25 -18.16 3.46
N LEU A 162 4.28 -17.77 4.73
CA LEU A 162 5.38 -18.11 5.65
C LEU A 162 5.49 -19.62 5.89
N GLU A 163 4.39 -20.32 5.99
CA GLU A 163 4.36 -21.78 6.12
C GLU A 163 4.94 -22.46 4.87
N LEU A 164 4.52 -22.02 3.68
CA LEU A 164 5.05 -22.53 2.42
C LEU A 164 6.55 -22.27 2.28
N GLN A 165 7.03 -21.12 2.71
CA GLN A 165 8.47 -20.80 2.72
C GLN A 165 9.25 -21.75 3.64
N LYS A 166 8.75 -21.99 4.87
CA LYS A 166 9.37 -22.94 5.81
C LYS A 166 9.40 -24.36 5.27
N ARG A 167 8.32 -24.82 4.65
CA ARG A 167 8.27 -26.13 4.01
C ARG A 167 9.32 -26.25 2.90
N LYS A 168 9.48 -25.22 2.09
CA LYS A 168 10.51 -25.16 1.06
C LYS A 168 11.92 -25.19 1.66
N GLU A 169 12.18 -24.45 2.72
CA GLU A 169 13.47 -24.45 3.44
C GLU A 169 13.80 -25.82 4.04
N ASN A 170 12.78 -26.57 4.48
CA ASN A 170 12.91 -27.93 5.00
C ASN A 170 13.09 -29.00 3.89
N GLY A 171 13.16 -28.60 2.62
CA GLY A 171 13.29 -29.52 1.50
C GLY A 171 12.00 -30.21 1.07
N GLU A 172 10.86 -29.77 1.58
CA GLU A 172 9.54 -30.17 1.14
C GLU A 172 9.23 -29.41 -0.16
N PHE A 173 9.57 -29.98 -1.30
CA PHE A 173 9.27 -29.37 -2.59
C PHE A 173 7.77 -29.46 -2.87
N LEU A 174 7.13 -28.31 -2.99
CA LEU A 174 5.86 -28.22 -3.67
C LEU A 174 6.12 -28.35 -5.17
N ASN A 175 5.52 -29.36 -5.79
CA ASN A 175 5.50 -29.45 -7.24
C ASN A 175 4.63 -28.34 -7.81
N ALA A 176 4.90 -27.91 -9.04
CA ALA A 176 4.10 -26.87 -9.70
C ALA A 176 2.60 -27.23 -9.85
N ASN A 177 2.26 -28.49 -9.64
CA ASN A 177 0.90 -29.01 -9.73
C ASN A 177 0.26 -29.28 -8.35
N ASP A 178 0.97 -28.99 -7.25
CA ASP A 178 0.40 -29.16 -5.92
C ASP A 178 -0.63 -28.04 -5.71
N GLU A 179 -1.88 -28.41 -5.53
CA GLU A 179 -2.94 -27.47 -5.18
C GLU A 179 -2.76 -27.01 -3.73
N ILE A 180 -2.62 -25.71 -3.54
CA ILE A 180 -2.70 -25.10 -2.22
C ILE A 180 -4.19 -25.01 -1.90
N PRO A 181 -4.68 -25.64 -0.79
CA PRO A 181 -6.08 -25.58 -0.44
C PRO A 181 -6.53 -24.12 -0.26
N GLU A 182 -7.69 -23.78 -0.81
CA GLU A 182 -8.30 -22.48 -0.62
C GLU A 182 -8.46 -22.19 0.89
N PRO A 183 -8.05 -21.00 1.38
CA PRO A 183 -8.19 -20.66 2.79
C PRO A 183 -9.67 -20.56 3.18
N LYS A 184 -9.99 -20.91 4.42
CA LYS A 184 -11.37 -20.83 4.94
C LYS A 184 -11.90 -19.40 4.94
N GLU A 185 -11.04 -18.47 5.22
CA GLU A 185 -11.28 -17.04 5.15
C GLU A 185 -10.25 -16.42 4.20
N TRP A 186 -10.75 -15.66 3.21
CA TRP A 186 -9.87 -14.96 2.30
C TRP A 186 -9.23 -13.75 2.97
N PHE A 187 -7.96 -13.52 2.67
CA PHE A 187 -7.21 -12.45 3.31
C PHE A 187 -7.59 -11.07 2.76
N HIS A 188 -7.42 -10.83 1.47
CA HIS A 188 -7.65 -9.52 0.86
C HIS A 188 -8.75 -9.51 -0.22
N ASP A 189 -8.74 -10.51 -1.12
CA ASP A 189 -9.53 -10.44 -2.35
C ASP A 189 -11.05 -10.43 -2.12
N ILE A 190 -11.76 -9.79 -3.05
CA ILE A 190 -13.19 -9.55 -2.99
C ILE A 190 -13.96 -10.45 -3.96
N PHE A 191 -13.37 -10.70 -5.13
CA PHE A 191 -14.01 -11.43 -6.21
C PHE A 191 -13.24 -12.69 -6.61
N ARG A 192 -13.96 -13.69 -7.05
CA ARG A 192 -13.43 -14.85 -7.76
C ARG A 192 -13.06 -14.47 -9.18
N VAL A 193 -12.29 -15.32 -9.87
CA VAL A 193 -11.84 -15.09 -11.25
C VAL A 193 -13.01 -14.92 -12.23
N ASP A 194 -14.16 -15.54 -11.96
CA ASP A 194 -15.38 -15.44 -12.76
C ASP A 194 -16.21 -14.17 -12.45
N GLY A 195 -15.74 -13.33 -11.52
CA GLY A 195 -16.40 -12.11 -11.10
C GLY A 195 -17.45 -12.29 -10.01
N THR A 196 -17.66 -13.51 -9.51
CA THR A 196 -18.54 -13.73 -8.36
C THR A 196 -17.91 -13.24 -7.07
N PRO A 197 -18.65 -12.60 -6.15
CA PRO A 197 -18.12 -12.16 -4.87
C PRO A 197 -17.63 -13.32 -4.00
N TYR A 198 -16.60 -13.06 -3.19
CA TYR A 198 -16.25 -13.93 -2.09
C TYR A 198 -17.38 -14.00 -1.04
N ASP A 199 -17.90 -12.83 -0.66
CA ASP A 199 -19.08 -12.69 0.21
C ASP A 199 -19.99 -11.57 -0.34
N GLU A 200 -21.24 -11.93 -0.71
CA GLU A 200 -22.21 -10.97 -1.22
C GLU A 200 -22.58 -9.90 -0.20
N ARG A 201 -22.53 -10.22 1.12
CA ARG A 201 -22.84 -9.26 2.18
C ARG A 201 -21.82 -8.13 2.24
N GLU A 202 -20.52 -8.42 1.99
CA GLU A 202 -19.49 -7.38 1.88
C GLU A 202 -19.80 -6.42 0.72
N ILE A 203 -20.18 -6.95 -0.44
CA ILE A 203 -20.52 -6.12 -1.62
C ILE A 203 -21.73 -5.23 -1.33
N GLU A 204 -22.78 -5.78 -0.69
CA GLU A 204 -23.94 -4.99 -0.30
C GLU A 204 -23.56 -3.90 0.70
N PHE A 205 -22.73 -4.23 1.69
CA PHE A 205 -22.23 -3.27 2.68
C PHE A 205 -21.41 -2.15 2.05
N ILE A 206 -20.47 -2.48 1.15
CA ILE A 206 -19.67 -1.51 0.40
C ILE A 206 -20.58 -0.56 -0.37
N LYS A 207 -21.52 -1.10 -1.18
CA LYS A 207 -22.46 -0.29 -1.96
C LYS A 207 -23.27 0.65 -1.08
N LYS A 208 -23.82 0.14 0.00
CA LYS A 208 -24.62 0.94 0.95
C LYS A 208 -23.78 2.05 1.60
N THR A 209 -22.53 1.78 1.94
CA THR A 209 -21.69 2.75 2.65
C THR A 209 -21.13 3.82 1.71
N VAL A 210 -20.79 3.44 0.48
CA VAL A 210 -20.18 4.35 -0.51
C VAL A 210 -21.25 5.16 -1.28
N LEU A 211 -22.37 4.55 -1.63
CA LEU A 211 -23.41 5.19 -2.46
C LEU A 211 -24.55 5.81 -1.65
N GLY A 212 -24.73 5.45 -0.40
CA GLY A 212 -25.73 5.97 0.53
C GLY A 212 -25.16 7.01 1.45
#